data_4ed2441da611b1aeffd21acdc3606b9b
#
_entry.id   4ed2441da611b1aeffd21acdc3606b9b
#
_cell.length_a   1.000
_cell.length_b   1.000
_cell.length_c   1.000
_cell.angle_alpha   90.00
_cell.angle_beta   90.00
_cell.angle_gamma   90.00
#
_symmetry.space_group_name_H-M   'P 1'
#
loop_
_entity.id
_entity.type
_entity.pdbx_description
1 polymer ?
#
loop_
_entity_poly.entity_id
_entity_poly.type
_entity_poly.pdbx_seq_one_letter_code
_entity_poly.pdbx_strand_id
1 'polypeptide(L)'
;MANKTTFWSFLKNNYIEIPIIQRDYAQGRLGKENLRKNFLGDLKRALDKEPPYKDTEMKLDFIYGTTENDRLNPLDGQQRLTTLWLLHWYIALRADMLNEDNCAILKKFTYETRITSREFCQNLCIPKNFENFCSSDIVGFITKQTWFYSAWKQDPTIQSMLRMLS
;
A
#
# COMPACT_ATOMS: atom_id res chain seq x y z
N MET A 1 -14.72 -0.76 22.42
CA MET A 1 -14.87 0.49 21.61
C MET A 1 -13.85 0.44 20.47
N ALA A 2 -14.24 0.71 19.23
CA ALA A 2 -13.30 0.79 18.12
C ALA A 2 -12.45 2.06 18.29
N ASN A 3 -11.13 1.91 18.38
CA ASN A 3 -10.22 3.05 18.43
C ASN A 3 -10.07 3.63 17.03
N LYS A 4 -10.41 4.92 16.90
CA LYS A 4 -10.12 5.65 15.65
C LYS A 4 -8.62 5.90 15.56
N THR A 5 -8.00 5.49 14.45
CA THR A 5 -6.58 5.76 14.16
C THR A 5 -6.39 5.98 12.67
N THR A 6 -5.34 6.70 12.28
CA THR A 6 -4.94 6.79 10.88
C THR A 6 -4.13 5.56 10.49
N PHE A 7 -4.11 5.20 9.21
CA PHE A 7 -3.29 4.09 8.71
C PHE A 7 -1.81 4.25 9.09
N TRP A 8 -1.25 5.44 8.91
CA TRP A 8 0.14 5.73 9.24
C TRP A 8 0.45 5.59 10.73
N SER A 9 -0.41 6.16 11.59
CA SER A 9 -0.26 6.04 13.05
C SER A 9 -0.39 4.60 13.52
N PHE A 10 -1.27 3.83 12.90
CA PHE A 10 -1.39 2.40 13.19
C PHE A 10 -0.12 1.65 12.79
N LEU A 11 0.38 1.86 11.57
CA LEU A 11 1.56 1.17 11.05
C LEU A 11 2.85 1.53 11.81
N LYS A 12 2.96 2.75 12.37
CA LYS A 12 4.08 3.11 13.24
C LYS A 12 4.22 2.18 14.45
N ASN A 13 3.12 1.76 15.03
CA ASN A 13 3.09 1.03 16.30
C ASN A 13 2.83 -0.47 16.13
N ASN A 14 2.33 -0.91 14.96
CA ASN A 14 1.90 -2.28 14.74
C ASN A 14 2.44 -2.82 13.42
N TYR A 15 2.52 -4.14 13.32
CA TYR A 15 2.71 -4.85 12.07
C TYR A 15 1.36 -5.18 11.44
N ILE A 16 1.31 -5.24 10.11
CA ILE A 16 0.16 -5.74 9.35
C ILE A 16 0.67 -6.91 8.51
N GLU A 17 0.11 -8.08 8.72
CA GLU A 17 0.45 -9.28 7.95
C GLU A 17 -0.80 -9.84 7.27
N ILE A 18 -0.80 -9.80 5.95
CA ILE A 18 -1.92 -10.32 5.14
C ILE A 18 -1.84 -11.85 5.16
N PRO A 19 -2.82 -12.56 5.79
CA PRO A 19 -2.75 -14.00 5.98
C PRO A 19 -3.01 -14.78 4.69
N ILE A 20 -2.57 -16.06 4.68
CA ILE A 20 -2.70 -16.98 3.54
C ILE A 20 -4.14 -17.16 3.06
N ILE A 21 -5.09 -17.18 3.98
CA ILE A 21 -6.51 -17.41 3.68
C ILE A 21 -7.14 -16.28 2.88
N GLN A 22 -6.46 -15.15 2.80
CA GLN A 22 -6.96 -14.00 2.06
C GLN A 22 -6.68 -14.13 0.56
N ARG A 23 -7.67 -13.68 -0.24
CA ARG A 23 -7.54 -13.65 -1.70
C ARG A 23 -6.45 -12.68 -2.15
N ASP A 24 -6.02 -12.82 -3.39
CA ASP A 24 -5.07 -11.90 -4.02
C ASP A 24 -5.52 -10.45 -3.93
N TYR A 25 -4.58 -9.52 -3.90
CA TYR A 25 -4.90 -8.11 -4.07
C TYR A 25 -5.53 -7.91 -5.45
N ALA A 26 -6.74 -7.38 -5.49
CA ALA A 26 -7.57 -7.39 -6.68
C ALA A 26 -8.09 -6.00 -7.10
N GLN A 27 -7.91 -4.94 -6.29
CA GLN A 27 -8.40 -3.60 -6.66
C GLN A 27 -7.72 -3.04 -7.92
N GLY A 28 -6.48 -3.43 -8.19
CA GLY A 28 -5.76 -3.10 -9.42
C GLY A 28 -6.03 -4.02 -10.61
N ARG A 29 -6.90 -5.05 -10.50
CA ARG A 29 -7.17 -5.97 -11.61
C ARG A 29 -7.87 -5.29 -12.79
N LEU A 30 -7.67 -5.86 -13.98
CA LEU A 30 -8.45 -5.51 -15.17
C LEU A 30 -9.94 -5.73 -14.90
N GLY A 31 -10.79 -4.80 -15.39
CA GLY A 31 -12.24 -4.81 -15.14
C GLY A 31 -12.65 -4.26 -13.76
N LYS A 32 -11.72 -3.72 -12.98
CA LYS A 32 -11.96 -3.03 -11.69
C LYS A 32 -11.63 -1.52 -11.75
N GLU A 33 -11.47 -0.96 -12.95
CA GLU A 33 -11.09 0.44 -13.17
C GLU A 33 -12.06 1.41 -12.50
N ASN A 34 -13.36 1.17 -12.59
CA ASN A 34 -14.37 2.03 -11.96
C ASN A 34 -14.27 1.99 -10.43
N LEU A 35 -14.09 0.79 -9.85
CA LEU A 35 -13.90 0.65 -8.40
C LEU A 35 -12.66 1.42 -7.93
N ARG A 36 -11.54 1.28 -8.66
CA ARG A 36 -10.30 1.98 -8.39
C ARG A 36 -10.46 3.49 -8.50
N LYS A 37 -11.04 3.98 -9.62
CA LYS A 37 -11.28 5.41 -9.85
C LYS A 37 -12.18 6.01 -8.77
N ASN A 38 -13.25 5.34 -8.39
CA ASN A 38 -14.16 5.80 -7.35
C ASN A 38 -13.43 5.91 -6.01
N PHE A 39 -12.74 4.85 -5.59
CA PHE A 39 -12.02 4.83 -4.32
C PHE A 39 -10.90 5.92 -4.26
N LEU A 40 -10.08 6.04 -5.31
CA LEU A 40 -9.04 7.07 -5.39
C LEU A 40 -9.65 8.47 -5.49
N GLY A 41 -10.77 8.62 -6.19
CA GLY A 41 -11.52 9.89 -6.28
C GLY A 41 -12.09 10.32 -4.93
N ASP A 42 -12.57 9.37 -4.11
CA ASP A 42 -13.06 9.63 -2.76
C ASP A 42 -11.91 10.06 -1.84
N LEU A 43 -10.77 9.35 -1.90
CA LEU A 43 -9.56 9.72 -1.17
C LEU A 43 -9.08 11.12 -1.56
N LYS A 44 -9.00 11.41 -2.87
CA LYS A 44 -8.61 12.74 -3.36
C LYS A 44 -9.54 13.83 -2.84
N ARG A 45 -10.87 13.65 -2.94
CA ARG A 45 -11.85 14.62 -2.42
C ARG A 45 -11.70 14.87 -0.93
N ALA A 46 -11.35 13.82 -0.15
CA ALA A 46 -11.11 13.97 1.28
C ALA A 46 -9.83 14.78 1.57
N LEU A 47 -8.79 14.63 0.74
CA LEU A 47 -7.51 15.34 0.89
C LEU A 47 -7.54 16.77 0.34
N ASP A 48 -8.36 17.05 -0.68
CA ASP A 48 -8.46 18.39 -1.33
C ASP A 48 -9.28 19.40 -0.51
N LYS A 49 -9.87 19.02 0.63
CA LYS A 49 -10.63 19.95 1.48
C LYS A 49 -9.69 20.92 2.21
N GLU A 50 -9.97 22.23 2.08
CA GLU A 50 -9.19 23.26 2.77
C GLU A 50 -9.46 23.30 4.28
N PRO A 51 -8.49 23.80 5.10
CA PRO A 51 -8.72 24.05 6.53
C PRO A 51 -9.87 25.06 6.78
N PRO A 52 -10.64 24.91 7.87
CA PRO A 52 -10.49 23.94 8.95
C PRO A 52 -11.07 22.56 8.60
N TYR A 53 -10.26 21.55 8.73
CA TYR A 53 -10.51 20.14 8.33
C TYR A 53 -11.65 19.43 9.09
N LYS A 54 -12.67 20.15 9.58
CA LYS A 54 -13.74 19.59 10.43
C LYS A 54 -14.54 18.47 9.78
N ASP A 55 -14.57 18.37 8.44
CA ASP A 55 -15.36 17.37 7.70
C ASP A 55 -14.50 16.52 6.75
N THR A 56 -13.19 16.43 6.99
CA THR A 56 -12.27 15.66 6.13
C THR A 56 -12.14 14.19 6.52
N GLU A 57 -12.85 13.72 7.54
CA GLU A 57 -12.82 12.32 7.92
C GLU A 57 -13.48 11.47 6.83
N MET A 58 -12.68 10.90 5.94
CA MET A 58 -13.11 9.75 5.16
C MET A 58 -13.06 8.54 6.07
N LYS A 59 -14.21 8.07 6.51
CA LYS A 59 -14.31 6.81 7.23
C LYS A 59 -14.17 5.68 6.24
N LEU A 60 -13.02 5.04 6.22
CA LEU A 60 -12.86 3.74 5.62
C LEU A 60 -13.54 2.74 6.56
N ASP A 61 -14.46 1.92 6.05
CA ASP A 61 -15.18 0.90 6.82
C ASP A 61 -14.29 0.14 7.79
N PHE A 62 -14.90 -0.59 8.70
CA PHE A 62 -14.18 -1.38 9.69
C PHE A 62 -13.16 -2.32 9.06
N ILE A 63 -11.97 -2.33 9.63
CA ILE A 63 -10.98 -3.37 9.42
C ILE A 63 -10.96 -4.17 10.70
N TYR A 64 -11.21 -5.46 10.60
CA TYR A 64 -11.13 -6.35 11.76
C TYR A 64 -10.29 -7.58 11.46
N GLY A 65 -9.69 -8.11 12.51
CA GLY A 65 -8.80 -9.25 12.45
C GLY A 65 -8.36 -9.64 13.84
N THR A 66 -7.44 -10.57 13.91
CA THR A 66 -6.76 -10.94 15.16
C THR A 66 -5.52 -10.07 15.35
N THR A 67 -5.26 -9.67 16.60
CA THR A 67 -4.02 -8.94 16.94
C THR A 67 -3.25 -9.77 17.97
N GLU A 68 -2.04 -10.16 17.59
CA GLU A 68 -1.12 -10.89 18.45
C GLU A 68 0.27 -10.25 18.35
N ASN A 69 0.90 -9.95 19.50
CA ASN A 69 2.25 -9.37 19.56
C ASN A 69 2.43 -8.14 18.66
N ASP A 70 1.51 -7.17 18.74
CA ASP A 70 1.48 -5.95 17.92
C ASP A 70 1.36 -6.20 16.39
N ARG A 71 0.92 -7.40 16.01
CA ARG A 71 0.69 -7.80 14.63
C ARG A 71 -0.81 -7.98 14.36
N LEU A 72 -1.33 -7.20 13.42
CA LEU A 72 -2.69 -7.36 12.91
C LEU A 72 -2.69 -8.35 11.75
N ASN A 73 -3.46 -9.43 11.89
CA ASN A 73 -3.81 -10.36 10.83
C ASN A 73 -5.25 -10.06 10.39
N PRO A 74 -5.46 -9.29 9.31
CA PRO A 74 -6.79 -8.86 8.93
C PRO A 74 -7.62 -10.01 8.38
N LEU A 75 -8.83 -10.18 8.87
CA LEU A 75 -9.86 -11.08 8.33
C LEU A 75 -10.69 -10.37 7.25
N ASP A 76 -10.85 -9.05 7.38
CA ASP A 76 -11.43 -8.19 6.35
C ASP A 76 -10.68 -6.87 6.23
N GLY A 77 -10.84 -6.20 5.07
CA GLY A 77 -10.20 -4.92 4.78
C GLY A 77 -8.81 -5.00 4.15
N GLN A 78 -8.29 -6.19 3.85
CA GLN A 78 -6.95 -6.36 3.25
C GLN A 78 -6.74 -5.55 1.97
N GLN A 79 -7.79 -5.45 1.12
CA GLN A 79 -7.71 -4.70 -0.15
C GLN A 79 -7.49 -3.21 0.11
N ARG A 80 -8.19 -2.67 1.09
CA ARG A 80 -8.06 -1.26 1.53
C ARG A 80 -6.70 -1.01 2.17
N LEU A 81 -6.26 -1.91 3.05
CA LEU A 81 -4.94 -1.82 3.69
C LEU A 81 -3.81 -1.81 2.66
N THR A 82 -3.85 -2.70 1.66
CA THR A 82 -2.87 -2.73 0.58
C THR A 82 -2.88 -1.44 -0.24
N THR A 83 -4.07 -0.93 -0.59
CA THR A 83 -4.18 0.33 -1.35
C THR A 83 -3.66 1.52 -0.54
N LEU A 84 -4.00 1.61 0.76
CA LEU A 84 -3.47 2.66 1.63
C LEU A 84 -1.97 2.58 1.79
N TRP A 85 -1.42 1.37 1.91
CA TRP A 85 0.02 1.17 1.97
C TRP A 85 0.71 1.67 0.70
N LEU A 86 0.21 1.28 -0.49
CA LEU A 86 0.73 1.76 -1.78
C LEU A 86 0.65 3.29 -1.90
N LEU A 87 -0.46 3.89 -1.43
CA LEU A 87 -0.62 5.34 -1.44
C LEU A 87 0.43 6.04 -0.57
N HIS A 88 0.64 5.56 0.67
CA HIS A 88 1.64 6.15 1.57
C HIS A 88 3.06 5.98 1.03
N TRP A 89 3.37 4.81 0.48
CA TRP A 89 4.64 4.58 -0.19
C TRP A 89 4.84 5.54 -1.38
N TYR A 90 3.84 5.68 -2.23
CA TYR A 90 3.91 6.56 -3.41
C TYR A 90 4.05 8.03 -3.03
N ILE A 91 3.31 8.49 -2.02
CA ILE A 91 3.43 9.86 -1.50
C ILE A 91 4.84 10.08 -0.93
N ALA A 92 5.38 9.13 -0.15
CA ALA A 92 6.73 9.24 0.38
C ALA A 92 7.78 9.34 -0.74
N LEU A 93 7.64 8.54 -1.80
CA LEU A 93 8.50 8.62 -2.98
C LEU A 93 8.41 9.99 -3.68
N ARG A 94 7.19 10.48 -3.90
CA ARG A 94 6.97 11.76 -4.64
C ARG A 94 7.36 13.00 -3.83
N ALA A 95 7.34 12.90 -2.52
CA ALA A 95 7.74 13.97 -1.61
C ALA A 95 9.23 13.93 -1.21
N ASP A 96 10.02 13.03 -1.83
CA ASP A 96 11.43 12.79 -1.48
C ASP A 96 11.61 12.41 0.01
N MET A 97 10.65 11.68 0.53
CA MET A 97 10.60 11.21 1.92
C MET A 97 10.75 9.69 2.03
N LEU A 98 11.18 9.01 0.95
CA LEU A 98 11.44 7.57 0.97
C LEU A 98 12.83 7.29 1.56
N ASN A 99 13.01 7.66 2.83
CA ASN A 99 14.24 7.49 3.62
C ASN A 99 14.17 6.20 4.48
N GLU A 100 15.28 5.88 5.16
CA GLU A 100 15.39 4.67 5.99
C GLU A 100 14.31 4.60 7.09
N ASP A 101 13.99 5.72 7.76
CA ASP A 101 13.01 5.76 8.84
C ASP A 101 11.60 5.47 8.34
N ASN A 102 11.17 6.11 7.27
CA ASN A 102 9.86 5.88 6.67
C ASN A 102 9.76 4.49 6.03
N CYS A 103 10.83 4.01 5.42
CA CYS A 103 10.92 2.65 4.90
C CYS A 103 10.83 1.60 6.02
N ALA A 104 11.44 1.83 7.18
CA ALA A 104 11.33 0.95 8.33
C ALA A 104 9.87 0.81 8.81
N ILE A 105 9.09 1.91 8.76
CA ILE A 105 7.66 1.88 9.07
C ILE A 105 6.90 1.12 7.99
N LEU A 106 7.13 1.43 6.71
CA LEU A 106 6.44 0.77 5.58
C LEU A 106 6.71 -0.73 5.53
N LYS A 107 7.90 -1.19 5.91
CA LYS A 107 8.27 -2.63 5.99
C LYS A 107 7.47 -3.42 7.04
N LYS A 108 6.74 -2.75 7.94
CA LYS A 108 5.84 -3.44 8.88
C LYS A 108 4.57 -3.98 8.22
N PHE A 109 4.29 -3.62 6.95
CA PHE A 109 3.25 -4.24 6.15
C PHE A 109 3.85 -5.40 5.34
N THR A 110 3.27 -6.59 5.45
CA THR A 110 3.81 -7.80 4.82
C THR A 110 2.72 -8.80 4.41
N TYR A 111 3.15 -9.86 3.73
CA TYR A 111 2.33 -11.01 3.37
C TYR A 111 2.90 -12.27 4.03
N GLU A 112 2.03 -13.07 4.68
CA GLU A 112 2.44 -14.27 5.42
C GLU A 112 3.12 -15.30 4.53
N THR A 113 2.49 -15.71 3.44
CA THR A 113 2.94 -16.83 2.59
C THR A 113 3.23 -16.46 1.14
N ARG A 114 2.84 -15.27 0.69
CA ARG A 114 3.10 -14.80 -0.68
C ARG A 114 4.50 -14.22 -0.76
N ILE A 115 5.49 -15.11 -0.88
CA ILE A 115 6.92 -14.72 -0.87
C ILE A 115 7.20 -13.65 -1.92
N THR A 116 6.72 -13.81 -3.15
CA THR A 116 6.91 -12.85 -4.26
C THR A 116 6.35 -11.46 -3.91
N SER A 117 5.12 -11.41 -3.40
CA SER A 117 4.48 -10.13 -3.00
C SER A 117 5.19 -9.49 -1.82
N ARG A 118 5.65 -10.28 -0.84
CA ARG A 118 6.44 -9.80 0.30
C ARG A 118 7.77 -9.21 -0.16
N GLU A 119 8.52 -9.94 -0.98
CA GLU A 119 9.81 -9.48 -1.51
C GLU A 119 9.63 -8.22 -2.38
N PHE A 120 8.57 -8.14 -3.18
CA PHE A 120 8.26 -6.95 -3.96
C PHE A 120 8.03 -5.74 -3.06
N CYS A 121 7.18 -5.86 -2.02
CA CYS A 121 6.94 -4.79 -1.05
C CYS A 121 8.23 -4.37 -0.32
N GLN A 122 9.09 -5.34 0.04
CA GLN A 122 10.39 -5.06 0.68
C GLN A 122 11.31 -4.27 -0.26
N ASN A 123 11.38 -4.63 -1.55
CA ASN A 123 12.20 -3.92 -2.53
C ASN A 123 11.68 -2.49 -2.80
N LEU A 124 10.37 -2.27 -2.76
CA LEU A 124 9.79 -0.92 -2.81
C LEU A 124 10.25 -0.05 -1.62
N CYS A 125 10.57 -0.66 -0.48
CA CYS A 125 11.03 0.02 0.73
C CYS A 125 12.57 0.04 0.88
N ILE A 126 13.31 0.01 -0.22
CA ILE A 126 14.77 0.21 -0.25
C ILE A 126 15.03 1.58 -0.90
N PRO A 127 15.42 2.62 -0.17
CA PRO A 127 15.60 3.97 -0.72
C PRO A 127 16.52 4.00 -1.94
N LYS A 128 17.63 3.26 -1.88
CA LYS A 128 18.62 3.14 -2.97
C LYS A 128 18.00 2.70 -4.30
N ASN A 129 16.92 1.93 -4.30
CA ASN A 129 16.24 1.48 -5.51
C ASN A 129 15.57 2.64 -6.28
N PHE A 130 15.41 3.81 -5.64
CA PHE A 130 14.68 4.96 -6.18
C PHE A 130 15.50 6.26 -6.23
N GLU A 131 16.80 6.23 -5.89
CA GLU A 131 17.67 7.41 -5.92
C GLU A 131 17.67 8.16 -7.25
N ASN A 132 17.50 7.45 -8.37
CA ASN A 132 17.47 8.03 -9.72
C ASN A 132 16.06 8.16 -10.31
N PHE A 133 15.02 8.07 -9.47
CA PHE A 133 13.65 8.20 -9.94
C PHE A 133 13.30 9.67 -10.18
N CYS A 134 13.16 10.05 -11.45
CA CYS A 134 12.74 11.40 -11.86
C CYS A 134 11.57 11.39 -12.86
N SER A 135 11.00 10.22 -13.13
CA SER A 135 9.96 10.01 -14.15
C SER A 135 8.54 10.17 -13.56
N SER A 136 7.57 10.51 -14.42
CA SER A 136 6.15 10.36 -14.11
C SER A 136 5.67 8.91 -14.22
N ASP A 137 6.37 8.07 -15.01
CA ASP A 137 6.07 6.64 -15.20
C ASP A 137 6.77 5.79 -14.14
N ILE A 138 6.15 5.65 -12.98
CA ILE A 138 6.68 4.81 -11.90
C ILE A 138 6.68 3.32 -12.25
N VAL A 139 5.69 2.85 -12.99
CA VAL A 139 5.58 1.43 -13.36
C VAL A 139 6.66 1.07 -14.37
N GLY A 140 6.87 1.90 -15.38
CA GLY A 140 7.95 1.72 -16.33
C GLY A 140 9.33 1.78 -15.68
N PHE A 141 9.49 2.65 -14.66
CA PHE A 141 10.72 2.70 -13.87
C PHE A 141 10.94 1.39 -13.09
N ILE A 142 9.97 0.95 -12.29
CA ILE A 142 10.07 -0.27 -11.47
C ILE A 142 10.38 -1.50 -12.33
N THR A 143 9.64 -1.69 -13.41
CA THR A 143 9.73 -2.92 -14.23
C THR A 143 11.02 -3.05 -15.02
N LYS A 144 11.81 -1.97 -15.14
CA LYS A 144 13.14 -1.95 -15.78
C LYS A 144 14.30 -2.14 -14.80
N GLN A 145 14.03 -2.15 -13.50
CA GLN A 145 15.08 -2.30 -12.50
C GLN A 145 15.63 -3.74 -12.44
N THR A 146 16.90 -3.86 -12.11
CA THR A 146 17.58 -5.17 -11.98
C THR A 146 17.03 -6.02 -10.84
N TRP A 147 16.45 -5.38 -9.81
CA TRP A 147 15.80 -6.06 -8.68
C TRP A 147 14.38 -6.53 -8.98
N PHE A 148 13.79 -6.14 -10.13
CA PHE A 148 12.45 -6.59 -10.54
C PHE A 148 12.54 -7.93 -11.26
N TYR A 149 12.28 -9.03 -10.55
CA TYR A 149 12.38 -10.37 -11.09
C TYR A 149 11.31 -10.67 -12.15
N SER A 150 11.71 -11.40 -13.19
CA SER A 150 10.81 -11.78 -14.31
C SER A 150 9.59 -12.57 -13.85
N ALA A 151 9.73 -13.41 -12.83
CA ALA A 151 8.63 -14.17 -12.23
C ALA A 151 7.53 -13.28 -11.64
N TRP A 152 7.85 -12.07 -11.19
CA TRP A 152 6.89 -11.12 -10.66
C TRP A 152 5.91 -10.58 -11.70
N LYS A 153 6.28 -10.65 -13.00
CA LYS A 153 5.40 -10.32 -14.11
C LYS A 153 4.17 -11.23 -14.20
N GLN A 154 4.21 -12.39 -13.59
CA GLN A 154 3.10 -13.36 -13.58
C GLN A 154 2.33 -13.38 -12.26
N ASP A 155 2.82 -12.68 -11.23
CA ASP A 155 2.15 -12.61 -9.93
C ASP A 155 0.93 -11.69 -9.99
N PRO A 156 -0.31 -12.19 -9.74
CA PRO A 156 -1.53 -11.41 -9.90
C PRO A 156 -1.63 -10.26 -8.88
N THR A 157 -1.03 -10.40 -7.69
CA THR A 157 -0.99 -9.37 -6.65
C THR A 157 -0.06 -8.25 -7.05
N ILE A 158 1.17 -8.57 -7.50
CA ILE A 158 2.14 -7.59 -7.98
C ILE A 158 1.61 -6.83 -9.20
N GLN A 159 1.02 -7.54 -10.17
CA GLN A 159 0.40 -6.91 -11.33
C GLN A 159 -0.73 -5.96 -10.95
N SER A 160 -1.51 -6.30 -9.93
CA SER A 160 -2.57 -5.42 -9.42
C SER A 160 -1.99 -4.21 -8.69
N MET A 161 -0.90 -4.36 -7.94
CA MET A 161 -0.18 -3.25 -7.31
C MET A 161 0.40 -2.28 -8.35
N LEU A 162 1.05 -2.79 -9.39
CA LEU A 162 1.59 -1.98 -10.47
C LEU A 162 0.50 -1.19 -11.21
N ARG A 163 -0.65 -1.80 -11.51
CA ARG A 163 -1.79 -1.08 -12.11
C ARG A 163 -2.44 -0.06 -11.17
N MET A 164 -2.32 -0.25 -9.86
CA MET A 164 -2.78 0.75 -8.89
C MET A 164 -1.86 1.98 -8.89
N LEU A 165 -0.59 1.80 -9.19
CA LEU A 165 0.43 2.86 -9.27
C LEU A 165 0.44 3.58 -10.63
N SER A 166 -0.14 3.01 -11.69
CA SER A 166 -0.29 3.63 -13.01
C SER A 166 -1.47 4.60 -13.03
#